data_7611f009c39aefc1816678f71db7db86
#
_entry.id   7611f009c39aefc1816678f71db7db86
#
_cell.length_a   1.000
_cell.length_b   1.000
_cell.length_c   1.000
_cell.angle_alpha   90.00
_cell.angle_beta   90.00
_cell.angle_gamma   90.00
#
_symmetry.space_group_name_H-M   'P 1'
#
loop_
_entity.id
_entity.type
_entity.pdbx_description
1 polymer ?
#
loop_
_entity_poly.entity_id
_entity_poly.type
_entity_poly.pdbx_seq_one_letter_code
_entity_poly.pdbx_strand_id
1 'polypeptide(L)'
;MSTPALPRGRHAAPREVVRESQRGRMLAAMAEAVGTKGYGDVAVADVIARAGVSRKTFYEHFDNKEECFLAAYDAGVELMLDAIDEAIGAAAASGPVAIARAGTARYLEVLAANPAFARTFLIEVLAAGPRALERRARVHARFAEQLAEIHRAARADASADPPPHVFRACVGAIHELVTDHVLRRGADTLPSLRDELVAVERALLLDPARPSA
;
A
#
# COMPACT_ATOMS: atom_id res chain seq x y z
N MET A 1 -10.40 -5.50 -5.16
CA MET A 1 -10.94 -6.32 -6.27
C MET A 1 -11.24 -7.71 -5.74
N SER A 2 -12.49 -8.18 -5.88
CA SER A 2 -12.90 -9.49 -5.34
C SER A 2 -12.62 -10.58 -6.38
N THR A 3 -11.76 -11.54 -6.07
CA THR A 3 -11.51 -12.70 -6.94
C THR A 3 -12.76 -13.59 -6.95
N PRO A 4 -13.43 -13.81 -8.10
CA PRO A 4 -14.67 -14.59 -8.14
C PRO A 4 -14.45 -16.06 -7.80
N ALA A 5 -15.45 -16.69 -7.19
CA ALA A 5 -15.44 -18.13 -6.94
C ALA A 5 -15.57 -18.88 -8.28
N LEU A 6 -14.74 -19.91 -8.48
CA LEU A 6 -14.77 -20.74 -9.68
C LEU A 6 -16.07 -21.58 -9.75
N PRO A 7 -16.68 -21.76 -10.95
CA PRO A 7 -17.89 -22.54 -11.11
C PRO A 7 -17.68 -24.02 -10.75
N ARG A 8 -18.69 -24.61 -10.09
CA ARG A 8 -18.76 -26.05 -9.80
C ARG A 8 -19.20 -26.80 -11.06
N GLY A 9 -18.28 -27.50 -11.74
CA GLY A 9 -18.59 -28.26 -12.95
C GLY A 9 -17.53 -29.30 -13.30
N ARG A 10 -17.86 -30.22 -14.22
CA ARG A 10 -17.13 -31.46 -14.58
C ARG A 10 -15.70 -31.28 -15.15
N HIS A 11 -15.22 -30.06 -15.33
CA HIS A 11 -13.82 -29.73 -15.59
C HIS A 11 -13.28 -28.99 -14.35
N ALA A 12 -12.82 -29.78 -13.37
CA ALA A 12 -12.16 -29.21 -12.20
C ALA A 12 -10.94 -28.41 -12.67
N ALA A 13 -10.90 -27.11 -12.33
CA ALA A 13 -9.71 -26.28 -12.54
C ALA A 13 -8.48 -26.99 -11.92
N PRO A 14 -7.29 -26.84 -12.48
CA PRO A 14 -6.06 -27.39 -11.91
C PRO A 14 -5.97 -27.04 -10.41
N ARG A 15 -5.49 -27.97 -9.61
CA ARG A 15 -5.42 -27.80 -8.14
C ARG A 15 -4.72 -26.49 -7.75
N GLU A 16 -3.69 -26.09 -8.52
CA GLU A 16 -2.95 -24.86 -8.33
C GLU A 16 -3.85 -23.62 -8.49
N VAL A 17 -4.65 -23.54 -9.55
CA VAL A 17 -5.60 -22.45 -9.81
C VAL A 17 -6.64 -22.33 -8.70
N VAL A 18 -7.14 -23.47 -8.20
CA VAL A 18 -8.09 -23.49 -7.08
C VAL A 18 -7.43 -22.96 -5.81
N ARG A 19 -6.21 -23.42 -5.53
CA ARG A 19 -5.42 -23.00 -4.37
C ARG A 19 -5.12 -21.50 -4.40
N GLU A 20 -4.69 -20.97 -5.55
CA GLU A 20 -4.42 -19.55 -5.70
C GLU A 20 -5.69 -18.68 -5.55
N SER A 21 -6.82 -19.12 -6.15
CA SER A 21 -8.12 -18.47 -5.96
C SER A 21 -8.57 -18.47 -4.49
N GLN A 22 -8.37 -19.57 -3.77
CA GLN A 22 -8.66 -19.65 -2.33
C GLN A 22 -7.78 -18.71 -1.53
N ARG A 23 -6.48 -18.68 -1.82
CA ARG A 23 -5.52 -17.78 -1.18
C ARG A 23 -5.91 -16.32 -1.40
N GLY A 24 -6.18 -15.89 -2.63
CA GLY A 24 -6.60 -14.53 -2.95
C GLY A 24 -7.88 -14.10 -2.20
N ARG A 25 -8.88 -14.99 -2.10
CA ARG A 25 -10.09 -14.71 -1.32
C ARG A 25 -9.82 -14.56 0.17
N MET A 26 -8.91 -15.34 0.74
CA MET A 26 -8.53 -15.21 2.16
C MET A 26 -7.76 -13.91 2.43
N LEU A 27 -6.88 -13.47 1.52
CA LEU A 27 -6.18 -12.19 1.65
C LEU A 27 -7.15 -11.01 1.60
N ALA A 28 -8.09 -11.01 0.65
CA ALA A 28 -9.13 -9.99 0.56
C ALA A 28 -10.04 -9.98 1.80
N ALA A 29 -10.46 -11.16 2.26
CA ALA A 29 -11.27 -11.32 3.47
C ALA A 29 -10.55 -10.84 4.74
N MET A 30 -9.23 -11.07 4.84
CA MET A 30 -8.41 -10.57 5.95
C MET A 30 -8.35 -9.04 5.94
N ALA A 31 -8.03 -8.42 4.80
CA ALA A 31 -7.96 -6.96 4.68
C ALA A 31 -9.31 -6.31 5.02
N GLU A 32 -10.43 -6.87 4.53
CA GLU A 32 -11.77 -6.38 4.82
C GLU A 32 -12.15 -6.54 6.30
N ALA A 33 -11.86 -7.71 6.89
CA ALA A 33 -12.14 -7.97 8.31
C ALA A 33 -11.37 -7.01 9.22
N VAL A 34 -10.07 -6.83 8.95
CA VAL A 34 -9.19 -5.93 9.71
C VAL A 34 -9.61 -4.48 9.52
N GLY A 35 -9.88 -4.05 8.30
CA GLY A 35 -10.35 -2.69 8.02
C GLY A 35 -11.68 -2.34 8.70
N THR A 36 -12.52 -3.35 8.98
CA THR A 36 -13.83 -3.16 9.62
C THR A 36 -13.76 -3.22 11.15
N LYS A 37 -13.07 -4.25 11.70
CA LYS A 37 -13.08 -4.56 13.14
C LYS A 37 -11.80 -4.12 13.88
N GLY A 38 -10.70 -3.86 13.16
CA GLY A 38 -9.37 -3.74 13.71
C GLY A 38 -8.66 -5.09 13.85
N TYR A 39 -7.33 -5.08 13.77
CA TYR A 39 -6.52 -6.31 13.82
C TYR A 39 -6.72 -7.10 15.12
N GLY A 40 -6.84 -6.42 16.26
CA GLY A 40 -7.01 -7.08 17.57
C GLY A 40 -8.25 -7.98 17.61
N ASP A 41 -9.36 -7.49 17.10
CA ASP A 41 -10.69 -8.11 17.21
C ASP A 41 -11.01 -9.12 16.09
N VAL A 42 -10.16 -9.23 15.08
CA VAL A 42 -10.32 -10.22 14.01
C VAL A 42 -9.86 -11.60 14.47
N ALA A 43 -10.74 -12.60 14.31
CA ALA A 43 -10.41 -14.01 14.48
C ALA A 43 -10.26 -14.70 13.11
N VAL A 44 -9.56 -15.85 13.10
CA VAL A 44 -9.47 -16.72 11.89
C VAL A 44 -10.86 -17.12 11.38
N ALA A 45 -11.84 -17.27 12.28
CA ALA A 45 -13.22 -17.59 11.92
C ALA A 45 -13.87 -16.49 11.06
N ASP A 46 -13.55 -15.21 11.29
CA ASP A 46 -14.06 -14.08 10.47
C ASP A 46 -13.54 -14.17 9.03
N VAL A 47 -12.26 -14.49 8.88
CA VAL A 47 -11.61 -14.65 7.56
C VAL A 47 -12.20 -15.85 6.82
N ILE A 48 -12.35 -16.99 7.48
CA ILE A 48 -12.93 -18.22 6.93
C ILE A 48 -14.35 -17.97 6.42
N ALA A 49 -15.18 -17.31 7.23
CA ALA A 49 -16.58 -17.03 6.89
C ALA A 49 -16.68 -16.11 5.66
N ARG A 50 -15.87 -15.03 5.63
CA ARG A 50 -15.85 -14.09 4.49
C ARG A 50 -15.28 -14.70 3.21
N ALA A 51 -14.18 -15.48 3.33
CA ALA A 51 -13.52 -16.11 2.19
C ALA A 51 -14.32 -17.28 1.60
N GLY A 52 -15.31 -17.81 2.34
CA GLY A 52 -16.06 -19.00 1.95
C GLY A 52 -15.17 -20.24 1.81
N VAL A 53 -14.24 -20.43 2.76
CA VAL A 53 -13.33 -21.57 2.81
C VAL A 53 -13.53 -22.37 4.09
N SER A 54 -13.02 -23.61 4.13
CA SER A 54 -13.03 -24.41 5.36
C SER A 54 -11.89 -24.00 6.30
N ARG A 55 -12.01 -24.31 7.60
CA ARG A 55 -10.93 -24.13 8.56
C ARG A 55 -9.67 -24.93 8.16
N LYS A 56 -9.84 -26.14 7.63
CA LYS A 56 -8.74 -26.95 7.11
C LYS A 56 -8.04 -26.22 5.96
N THR A 57 -8.80 -25.69 5.00
CA THR A 57 -8.23 -24.93 3.87
C THR A 57 -7.45 -23.72 4.34
N PHE A 58 -7.93 -22.99 5.36
CA PHE A 58 -7.18 -21.87 5.91
C PHE A 58 -5.80 -22.31 6.40
N TYR A 59 -5.73 -23.36 7.21
CA TYR A 59 -4.46 -23.86 7.76
C TYR A 59 -3.59 -24.62 6.76
N GLU A 60 -4.08 -24.94 5.56
CA GLU A 60 -3.27 -25.39 4.43
C GLU A 60 -2.51 -24.23 3.76
N HIS A 61 -2.89 -22.96 4.02
CA HIS A 61 -2.29 -21.77 3.43
C HIS A 61 -1.54 -20.89 4.43
N PHE A 62 -1.98 -20.84 5.68
CA PHE A 62 -1.45 -19.95 6.71
C PHE A 62 -1.42 -20.66 8.07
N ASP A 63 -0.30 -20.57 8.78
CA ASP A 63 -0.14 -21.19 10.09
C ASP A 63 -1.02 -20.51 11.17
N ASN A 64 -1.28 -19.20 11.01
CA ASN A 64 -2.03 -18.41 11.98
C ASN A 64 -2.58 -17.12 11.35
N LYS A 65 -3.28 -16.32 12.19
CA LYS A 65 -3.86 -15.02 11.79
C LYS A 65 -2.79 -14.03 11.30
N GLU A 66 -1.64 -13.97 11.99
CA GLU A 66 -0.56 -13.05 11.66
C GLU A 66 0.00 -13.32 10.26
N GLU A 67 0.26 -14.60 9.91
CA GLU A 67 0.75 -14.98 8.58
C GLU A 67 -0.22 -14.56 7.46
N CYS A 68 -1.52 -14.77 7.68
CA CYS A 68 -2.53 -14.34 6.72
C CYS A 68 -2.57 -12.81 6.60
N PHE A 69 -2.47 -12.08 7.72
CA PHE A 69 -2.43 -10.62 7.74
C PHE A 69 -1.22 -10.08 7.00
N LEU A 70 -0.02 -10.59 7.31
CA LEU A 70 1.22 -10.16 6.66
C LEU A 70 1.17 -10.41 5.15
N ALA A 71 0.64 -11.57 4.73
CA ALA A 71 0.47 -11.88 3.32
C ALA A 71 -0.58 -10.97 2.63
N ALA A 72 -1.66 -10.60 3.33
CA ALA A 72 -2.66 -9.66 2.82
C ALA A 72 -2.08 -8.24 2.68
N TYR A 73 -1.30 -7.81 3.68
CA TYR A 73 -0.58 -6.55 3.67
C TYR A 73 0.38 -6.47 2.47
N ASP A 74 1.25 -7.48 2.31
CA ASP A 74 2.21 -7.52 1.22
C ASP A 74 1.51 -7.50 -0.16
N ALA A 75 0.47 -8.32 -0.35
CA ALA A 75 -0.28 -8.36 -1.62
C ALA A 75 -0.94 -7.02 -1.95
N GLY A 76 -1.50 -6.33 -0.95
CA GLY A 76 -2.07 -5.00 -1.14
C GLY A 76 -1.02 -3.94 -1.49
N VAL A 77 0.16 -4.02 -0.86
CA VAL A 77 1.30 -3.13 -1.14
C VAL A 77 1.81 -3.33 -2.56
N GLU A 78 2.00 -4.58 -3.02
CA GLU A 78 2.46 -4.84 -4.39
C GLU A 78 1.48 -4.27 -5.43
N LEU A 79 0.17 -4.52 -5.27
CA LEU A 79 -0.84 -3.96 -6.17
C LEU A 79 -0.84 -2.41 -6.18
N MET A 80 -0.58 -1.79 -5.03
CA MET A 80 -0.49 -0.34 -4.93
C MET A 80 0.77 0.20 -5.62
N LEU A 81 1.92 -0.44 -5.42
CA LEU A 81 3.18 -0.05 -6.04
C LEU A 81 3.12 -0.22 -7.56
N ASP A 82 2.62 -1.35 -8.07
CA ASP A 82 2.42 -1.57 -9.50
C ASP A 82 1.57 -0.47 -10.14
N ALA A 83 0.49 -0.07 -9.47
CA ALA A 83 -0.38 0.99 -9.94
C ALA A 83 0.30 2.37 -9.95
N ILE A 84 1.14 2.65 -8.94
CA ILE A 84 1.94 3.88 -8.88
C ILE A 84 2.99 3.89 -9.98
N ASP A 85 3.71 2.79 -10.18
CA ASP A 85 4.74 2.65 -11.21
C ASP A 85 4.18 2.86 -12.62
N GLU A 86 2.98 2.31 -12.90
CA GLU A 86 2.26 2.55 -14.14
C GLU A 86 1.97 4.04 -14.36
N ALA A 87 1.47 4.74 -13.33
CA ALA A 87 1.15 6.16 -13.42
C ALA A 87 2.40 7.04 -13.60
N ILE A 88 3.48 6.71 -12.89
CA ILE A 88 4.80 7.37 -13.02
C ILE A 88 5.36 7.15 -14.43
N GLY A 89 5.32 5.92 -14.94
CA GLY A 89 5.79 5.58 -16.28
C GLY A 89 5.04 6.36 -17.37
N ALA A 90 3.73 6.50 -17.24
CA ALA A 90 2.90 7.29 -18.16
C ALA A 90 3.24 8.79 -18.14
N ALA A 91 3.72 9.32 -17.01
CA ALA A 91 4.09 10.73 -16.83
C ALA A 91 5.58 11.01 -17.11
N ALA A 92 6.39 10.00 -17.42
CA ALA A 92 7.86 10.11 -17.49
C ALA A 92 8.37 11.22 -18.40
N ALA A 93 7.72 11.46 -19.55
CA ALA A 93 8.10 12.52 -20.51
C ALA A 93 7.67 13.94 -20.09
N SER A 94 6.85 14.09 -19.03
CA SER A 94 6.23 15.37 -18.65
C SER A 94 7.00 16.12 -17.55
N GLY A 95 8.15 15.60 -17.12
CA GLY A 95 9.04 16.21 -16.14
C GLY A 95 8.72 15.84 -14.68
N PRO A 96 9.63 16.19 -13.75
CA PRO A 96 9.63 15.66 -12.37
C PRO A 96 8.37 16.03 -11.57
N VAL A 97 7.85 17.24 -11.73
CA VAL A 97 6.62 17.66 -11.03
C VAL A 97 5.40 16.89 -11.51
N ALA A 98 5.32 16.57 -12.81
CA ALA A 98 4.22 15.77 -13.37
C ALA A 98 4.31 14.31 -12.87
N ILE A 99 5.51 13.75 -12.79
CA ILE A 99 5.78 12.42 -12.25
C ILE A 99 5.35 12.35 -10.77
N ALA A 100 5.80 13.29 -9.93
CA ALA A 100 5.39 13.36 -8.53
C ALA A 100 3.86 13.45 -8.39
N ARG A 101 3.24 14.34 -9.19
CA ARG A 101 1.79 14.51 -9.20
C ARG A 101 1.03 13.25 -9.61
N ALA A 102 1.52 12.51 -10.61
CA ALA A 102 0.90 11.27 -11.09
C ALA A 102 1.02 10.16 -10.04
N GLY A 103 2.20 9.95 -9.49
CA GLY A 103 2.43 8.95 -8.44
C GLY A 103 1.61 9.21 -7.19
N THR A 104 1.63 10.46 -6.67
CA THR A 104 0.85 10.88 -5.51
C THR A 104 -0.66 10.75 -5.77
N ALA A 105 -1.15 11.17 -6.93
CA ALA A 105 -2.57 11.01 -7.29
C ALA A 105 -2.96 9.53 -7.26
N ARG A 106 -2.16 8.67 -7.89
CA ARG A 106 -2.45 7.23 -7.96
C ARG A 106 -2.41 6.55 -6.60
N TYR A 107 -1.45 6.90 -5.75
CA TYR A 107 -1.38 6.44 -4.36
C TYR A 107 -2.68 6.75 -3.60
N LEU A 108 -3.14 8.00 -3.66
CA LEU A 108 -4.37 8.44 -3.00
C LEU A 108 -5.63 7.78 -3.57
N GLU A 109 -5.70 7.60 -4.89
CA GLU A 109 -6.81 6.92 -5.57
C GLU A 109 -6.92 5.45 -5.18
N VAL A 110 -5.79 4.73 -5.10
CA VAL A 110 -5.79 3.32 -4.68
C VAL A 110 -6.30 3.17 -3.26
N LEU A 111 -5.85 4.04 -2.34
CA LEU A 111 -6.32 4.04 -0.96
C LEU A 111 -7.80 4.43 -0.86
N ALA A 112 -8.24 5.44 -1.60
CA ALA A 112 -9.63 5.90 -1.62
C ALA A 112 -10.59 4.84 -2.16
N ALA A 113 -10.17 4.12 -3.20
CA ALA A 113 -10.96 3.04 -3.80
C ALA A 113 -11.07 1.80 -2.90
N ASN A 114 -10.20 1.67 -1.89
CA ASN A 114 -10.14 0.51 -1.00
C ASN A 114 -10.00 0.94 0.48
N PRO A 115 -11.05 1.50 1.10
CA PRO A 115 -10.97 2.05 2.47
C PRO A 115 -10.54 1.04 3.53
N ALA A 116 -10.92 -0.24 3.38
CA ALA A 116 -10.50 -1.31 4.29
C ALA A 116 -8.99 -1.57 4.18
N PHE A 117 -8.44 -1.57 2.96
CA PHE A 117 -7.00 -1.66 2.75
C PHE A 117 -6.28 -0.41 3.27
N ALA A 118 -6.80 0.80 3.00
CA ALA A 118 -6.24 2.03 3.51
C ALA A 118 -6.10 2.00 5.04
N ARG A 119 -7.15 1.58 5.76
CA ARG A 119 -7.11 1.41 7.20
C ARG A 119 -6.10 0.34 7.63
N THR A 120 -6.09 -0.81 6.98
CA THR A 120 -5.14 -1.90 7.24
C THR A 120 -3.70 -1.46 7.05
N PHE A 121 -3.41 -0.77 5.94
CA PHE A 121 -2.08 -0.30 5.54
C PHE A 121 -1.55 0.82 6.43
N LEU A 122 -2.39 1.81 6.75
CA LEU A 122 -1.98 3.02 7.46
C LEU A 122 -2.01 2.85 8.98
N ILE A 123 -3.00 2.15 9.52
CA ILE A 123 -3.35 2.17 10.94
C ILE A 123 -3.16 0.80 11.58
N GLU A 124 -3.84 -0.23 11.09
CA GLU A 124 -3.93 -1.52 11.76
C GLU A 124 -2.59 -2.29 11.75
N VAL A 125 -1.71 -2.01 10.78
CA VAL A 125 -0.34 -2.55 10.74
C VAL A 125 0.45 -2.22 12.01
N LEU A 126 0.15 -1.09 12.68
CA LEU A 126 0.81 -0.69 13.92
C LEU A 126 0.43 -1.58 15.11
N ALA A 127 -0.76 -2.16 15.09
CA ALA A 127 -1.27 -3.05 16.14
C ALA A 127 -0.98 -4.53 15.88
N ALA A 128 -0.45 -4.88 14.69
CA ALA A 128 -0.29 -6.26 14.27
C ALA A 128 1.04 -6.92 14.72
N GLY A 129 1.83 -6.23 15.53
CA GLY A 129 3.04 -6.76 16.16
C GLY A 129 4.35 -6.45 15.43
N PRO A 130 5.50 -6.91 15.98
CA PRO A 130 6.84 -6.53 15.51
C PRO A 130 7.09 -6.88 14.03
N ARG A 131 6.64 -8.05 13.58
CA ARG A 131 6.82 -8.49 12.19
C ARG A 131 6.08 -7.58 11.19
N ALA A 132 4.91 -7.06 11.58
CA ALA A 132 4.17 -6.11 10.77
C ALA A 132 4.89 -4.75 10.71
N LEU A 133 5.47 -4.29 11.81
CA LEU A 133 6.29 -3.06 11.84
C LEU A 133 7.54 -3.20 10.97
N GLU A 134 8.19 -4.36 10.95
CA GLU A 134 9.30 -4.63 10.04
C GLU A 134 8.86 -4.60 8.57
N ARG A 135 7.67 -5.15 8.23
CA ARG A 135 7.11 -5.07 6.88
C ARG A 135 6.85 -3.62 6.48
N ARG A 136 6.18 -2.86 7.36
CA ARG A 136 5.94 -1.43 7.15
C ARG A 136 7.25 -0.65 6.92
N ALA A 137 8.29 -0.90 7.72
CA ALA A 137 9.58 -0.25 7.55
C ALA A 137 10.21 -0.54 6.19
N ARG A 138 10.12 -1.80 5.70
CA ARG A 138 10.59 -2.16 4.35
C ARG A 138 9.79 -1.45 3.24
N VAL A 139 8.48 -1.33 3.39
CA VAL A 139 7.65 -0.61 2.43
C VAL A 139 8.02 0.86 2.38
N HIS A 140 8.22 1.52 3.53
CA HIS A 140 8.68 2.91 3.58
C HIS A 140 10.07 3.09 2.94
N ALA A 141 10.98 2.11 3.12
CA ALA A 141 12.28 2.14 2.45
C ALA A 141 12.12 2.04 0.92
N ARG A 142 11.27 1.15 0.40
CA ARG A 142 10.99 1.06 -1.05
C ARG A 142 10.45 2.37 -1.63
N PHE A 143 9.50 3.01 -0.95
CA PHE A 143 9.02 4.34 -1.37
C PHE A 143 10.12 5.40 -1.37
N ALA A 144 10.99 5.39 -0.36
CA ALA A 144 12.10 6.34 -0.28
C ALA A 144 13.13 6.10 -1.42
N GLU A 145 13.42 4.85 -1.76
CA GLU A 145 14.26 4.46 -2.89
C GLU A 145 13.64 4.91 -4.22
N GLN A 146 12.35 4.66 -4.43
CA GLN A 146 11.62 5.11 -5.62
C GLN A 146 11.65 6.64 -5.79
N LEU A 147 11.41 7.38 -4.71
CA LEU A 147 11.53 8.85 -4.72
C LEU A 147 12.95 9.31 -5.07
N ALA A 148 13.97 8.62 -4.54
CA ALA A 148 15.37 8.92 -4.86
C ALA A 148 15.72 8.63 -6.33
N GLU A 149 15.17 7.57 -6.91
CA GLU A 149 15.34 7.22 -8.33
C GLU A 149 14.68 8.27 -9.24
N ILE A 150 13.45 8.67 -8.95
CA ILE A 150 12.72 9.72 -9.67
C ILE A 150 13.51 11.04 -9.58
N HIS A 151 13.99 11.39 -8.39
CA HIS A 151 14.77 12.60 -8.19
C HIS A 151 16.05 12.60 -9.02
N ARG A 152 16.82 11.51 -9.01
CA ARG A 152 18.07 11.38 -9.80
C ARG A 152 17.81 11.43 -11.31
N ALA A 153 16.75 10.74 -11.78
CA ALA A 153 16.38 10.78 -13.19
C ALA A 153 15.95 12.16 -13.69
N ALA A 154 15.46 13.01 -12.78
CA ALA A 154 15.00 14.38 -13.09
C ALA A 154 16.13 15.42 -13.13
N ARG A 155 17.35 15.09 -12.70
CA ARG A 155 18.46 16.04 -12.56
C ARG A 155 19.66 15.61 -13.39
N ALA A 156 20.28 16.59 -14.06
CA ALA A 156 21.52 16.39 -14.82
C ALA A 156 22.78 16.32 -13.93
N ASP A 157 22.71 16.81 -12.68
CA ASP A 157 23.83 16.90 -11.74
C ASP A 157 23.52 16.12 -10.44
N ALA A 158 24.15 14.98 -10.28
CA ALA A 158 24.02 14.11 -9.10
C ALA A 158 24.77 14.65 -7.85
N SER A 159 25.62 15.70 -8.00
CA SER A 159 26.39 16.25 -6.87
C SER A 159 25.54 16.99 -5.83
N ALA A 160 24.28 17.24 -6.13
CA ALA A 160 23.33 17.96 -5.30
C ALA A 160 22.17 17.09 -4.79
N ASP A 161 22.32 15.76 -4.78
CA ASP A 161 21.27 14.86 -4.27
C ASP A 161 21.05 15.09 -2.77
N PRO A 162 19.77 15.15 -2.32
CA PRO A 162 19.48 15.17 -0.90
C PRO A 162 20.03 13.92 -0.19
N PRO A 163 20.47 14.04 1.06
CA PRO A 163 20.88 12.89 1.84
C PRO A 163 19.74 11.84 1.94
N PRO A 164 20.04 10.53 2.02
CA PRO A 164 19.01 9.46 2.01
C PRO A 164 17.92 9.62 3.07
N HIS A 165 18.22 10.26 4.21
CA HIS A 165 17.23 10.50 5.25
C HIS A 165 16.15 11.52 4.86
N VAL A 166 16.41 12.41 3.89
CA VAL A 166 15.40 13.37 3.40
C VAL A 166 14.29 12.67 2.63
N PHE A 167 14.61 11.66 1.79
CA PHE A 167 13.61 10.84 1.12
C PHE A 167 12.76 10.06 2.13
N ARG A 168 13.38 9.50 3.17
CA ARG A 168 12.66 8.84 4.26
C ARG A 168 11.76 9.80 5.04
N ALA A 169 12.23 11.03 5.29
CA ALA A 169 11.44 12.07 5.95
C ALA A 169 10.22 12.46 5.09
N CYS A 170 10.39 12.58 3.77
CA CYS A 170 9.31 12.85 2.82
C CYS A 170 8.25 11.76 2.88
N VAL A 171 8.63 10.48 2.80
CA VAL A 171 7.71 9.34 2.96
C VAL A 171 6.99 9.38 4.30
N GLY A 172 7.71 9.70 5.39
CA GLY A 172 7.12 9.83 6.72
C GLY A 172 6.09 10.95 6.81
N ALA A 173 6.40 12.12 6.23
CA ALA A 173 5.48 13.27 6.21
C ALA A 173 4.20 12.96 5.41
N ILE A 174 4.34 12.36 4.22
CA ILE A 174 3.20 11.92 3.40
C ILE A 174 2.34 10.91 4.17
N HIS A 175 2.97 9.90 4.77
CA HIS A 175 2.26 8.87 5.52
C HIS A 175 1.47 9.44 6.69
N GLU A 176 2.06 10.39 7.44
CA GLU A 176 1.39 11.04 8.58
C GLU A 176 0.19 11.87 8.12
N LEU A 177 0.35 12.70 7.09
CA LEU A 177 -0.75 13.53 6.56
C LEU A 177 -1.90 12.67 6.04
N VAL A 178 -1.60 11.58 5.33
CA VAL A 178 -2.62 10.65 4.81
C VAL A 178 -3.30 9.90 5.95
N THR A 179 -2.56 9.46 6.96
CA THR A 179 -3.11 8.77 8.14
C THR A 179 -4.04 9.68 8.93
N ASP A 180 -3.62 10.91 9.23
CA ASP A 180 -4.44 11.91 9.92
C ASP A 180 -5.74 12.21 9.14
N HIS A 181 -5.63 12.34 7.81
CA HIS A 181 -6.80 12.58 6.96
C HIS A 181 -7.79 11.39 7.02
N VAL A 182 -7.30 10.15 6.91
CA VAL A 182 -8.16 8.95 7.00
C VAL A 182 -8.87 8.88 8.35
N LEU A 183 -8.17 9.19 9.44
CA LEU A 183 -8.73 9.18 10.78
C LEU A 183 -9.82 10.23 10.98
N ARG A 184 -9.68 11.42 10.37
CA ARG A 184 -10.62 12.55 10.58
C ARG A 184 -11.74 12.61 9.55
N ARG A 185 -11.49 12.21 8.30
CA ARG A 185 -12.40 12.47 7.16
C ARG A 185 -12.76 11.22 6.35
N GLY A 186 -12.10 10.08 6.63
CA GLY A 186 -12.27 8.86 5.85
C GLY A 186 -11.36 8.79 4.63
N ALA A 187 -11.26 7.59 4.04
CA ALA A 187 -10.36 7.35 2.92
C ALA A 187 -10.92 7.84 1.57
N ASP A 188 -12.23 7.92 1.42
CA ASP A 188 -12.92 8.32 0.19
C ASP A 188 -12.59 9.74 -0.26
N THR A 189 -12.21 10.62 0.66
CA THR A 189 -11.84 12.02 0.38
C THR A 189 -10.33 12.24 0.16
N LEU A 190 -9.50 11.18 0.23
CA LEU A 190 -8.05 11.26 0.07
C LEU A 190 -7.57 11.97 -1.20
N PRO A 191 -8.22 11.85 -2.39
CA PRO A 191 -7.79 12.58 -3.58
C PRO A 191 -7.70 14.10 -3.40
N SER A 192 -8.40 14.67 -2.43
CA SER A 192 -8.32 16.11 -2.12
C SER A 192 -6.96 16.55 -1.55
N LEU A 193 -6.17 15.63 -0.97
CA LEU A 193 -4.83 15.92 -0.43
C LEU A 193 -3.75 16.05 -1.50
N ARG A 194 -4.01 15.68 -2.75
CA ARG A 194 -2.97 15.58 -3.78
C ARG A 194 -2.08 16.81 -3.87
N ASP A 195 -2.65 17.98 -3.97
CA ASP A 195 -1.88 19.21 -4.19
C ASP A 195 -1.05 19.62 -2.96
N GLU A 196 -1.54 19.31 -1.75
CA GLU A 196 -0.81 19.48 -0.49
C GLU A 196 0.39 18.53 -0.41
N LEU A 197 0.22 17.25 -0.73
CA LEU A 197 1.31 16.27 -0.71
C LEU A 197 2.36 16.58 -1.78
N VAL A 198 1.97 16.99 -2.99
CA VAL A 198 2.89 17.41 -4.03
C VAL A 198 3.66 18.66 -3.59
N ALA A 199 3.06 19.58 -2.85
CA ALA A 199 3.77 20.73 -2.27
C ALA A 199 4.83 20.30 -1.25
N VAL A 200 4.54 19.28 -0.42
CA VAL A 200 5.51 18.69 0.53
C VAL A 200 6.68 18.04 -0.23
N GLU A 201 6.41 17.24 -1.25
CA GLU A 201 7.44 16.61 -2.08
C GLU A 201 8.33 17.67 -2.76
N ARG A 202 7.74 18.71 -3.31
CA ARG A 202 8.50 19.81 -3.93
C ARG A 202 9.39 20.53 -2.93
N ALA A 203 8.87 20.90 -1.78
CA ALA A 203 9.61 21.62 -0.76
C ALA A 203 10.82 20.82 -0.24
N LEU A 204 10.67 19.50 -0.10
CA LEU A 204 11.73 18.64 0.45
C LEU A 204 12.72 18.14 -0.60
N LEU A 205 12.26 17.87 -1.83
CA LEU A 205 13.04 17.12 -2.81
C LEU A 205 13.36 17.92 -4.09
N LEU A 206 12.43 18.77 -4.57
CA LEU A 206 12.59 19.43 -5.86
C LEU A 206 13.08 20.87 -5.74
N ASP A 207 12.60 21.60 -4.73
CA ASP A 207 12.92 23.00 -4.47
C ASP A 207 13.44 23.16 -3.02
N PRO A 208 14.48 22.44 -2.57
CA PRO A 208 14.95 22.59 -1.21
C PRO A 208 15.43 24.04 -1.02
N ALA A 209 14.84 24.75 -0.06
CA ALA A 209 15.33 26.06 0.34
C ALA A 209 16.83 25.93 0.67
N ARG A 210 17.70 26.60 -0.08
CA ARG A 210 19.12 26.63 0.28
C ARG A 210 19.21 27.22 1.68
N PRO A 211 19.84 26.54 2.65
CA PRO A 211 20.13 27.19 3.91
C PRO A 211 20.95 28.45 3.61
N SER A 212 20.44 29.59 4.04
CA SER A 212 21.20 30.82 4.01
C SER A 212 22.47 30.57 4.80
N ALA A 213 23.63 30.69 4.14
CA ALA A 213 24.95 30.59 4.77
C ALA A 213 25.17 31.73 5.74
#